data_67244626204d6cb70d1c13cf2af2a00c
#
_entry.id   67244626204d6cb70d1c13cf2af2a00c
#
_cell.length_a   1.000
_cell.length_b   1.000
_cell.length_c   1.000
_cell.angle_alpha   90.00
_cell.angle_beta   90.00
_cell.angle_gamma   90.00
#
_symmetry.space_group_name_H-M   'P 1'
#
loop_
_entity.id
_entity.type
_entity.pdbx_description
1 polymer ?
#
loop_
_entity_poly.entity_id
_entity_poly.type
_entity_poly.pdbx_seq_one_letter_code
_entity_poly.pdbx_strand_id
1 'polypeptide(L)'
;MTRLQRILLCLIALLVPLFVLAGCSNSDVSKAATQAVSASSNYSIDTKQTNAEGHVDIYMLDIGQGDAILLKVGDEYSMIDTGDIEHRENIVAQLHNLGVTKLKNVIITHPHADHMGGFLAIAKAMPIEHVYDDGISVDNNMYKTYEKWIEKKNIQRTTLKKGGTVDFGHGAVFVVYAPWDDIL
;
A
#
# COMPACT_ATOMS: atom_id res chain seq x y z
N MET A 1 31.43 -23.08 43.74
CA MET A 1 30.93 -21.71 44.01
C MET A 1 30.86 -21.53 45.49
N THR A 2 31.55 -20.58 46.07
CA THR A 2 31.54 -20.25 47.50
C THR A 2 30.22 -19.57 47.90
N ARG A 3 29.86 -19.64 49.22
CA ARG A 3 28.65 -18.95 49.74
C ARG A 3 28.63 -17.46 49.37
N LEU A 4 29.78 -16.81 49.34
CA LEU A 4 29.89 -15.44 48.96
C LEU A 4 29.50 -15.13 47.51
N GLN A 5 29.87 -16.03 46.58
CA GLN A 5 29.51 -15.91 45.15
C GLN A 5 28.01 -16.07 44.91
N ARG A 6 27.31 -16.92 45.71
CA ARG A 6 25.85 -17.08 45.62
C ARG A 6 25.12 -15.83 46.13
N ILE A 7 25.61 -15.21 47.22
CA ILE A 7 25.04 -13.98 47.77
C ILE A 7 25.21 -12.81 46.79
N LEU A 8 26.39 -12.72 46.15
CA LEU A 8 26.67 -11.68 45.16
C LEU A 8 25.78 -11.81 43.90
N LEU A 9 25.53 -13.03 43.44
CA LEU A 9 24.62 -13.32 42.31
C LEU A 9 23.17 -12.99 42.65
N CYS A 10 22.71 -13.28 43.88
CA CYS A 10 21.35 -12.92 44.32
C CYS A 10 21.18 -11.40 44.46
N LEU A 11 22.21 -10.66 44.90
CA LEU A 11 22.17 -9.19 44.99
C LEU A 11 22.14 -8.54 43.61
N ILE A 12 22.87 -9.09 42.63
CA ILE A 12 22.84 -8.59 41.24
C ILE A 12 21.47 -8.87 40.60
N ALA A 13 20.87 -10.04 40.87
CA ALA A 13 19.54 -10.39 40.36
C ALA A 13 18.43 -9.53 40.99
N LEU A 14 18.61 -8.97 42.17
CA LEU A 14 17.62 -8.08 42.83
C LEU A 14 17.74 -6.63 42.38
N LEU A 15 18.94 -6.20 41.90
CA LEU A 15 19.18 -4.82 41.45
C LEU A 15 18.78 -4.57 40.00
N VAL A 16 18.74 -5.60 39.16
CA VAL A 16 18.38 -5.46 37.74
C VAL A 16 16.92 -5.03 37.52
N PRO A 17 15.90 -5.53 38.29
CA PRO A 17 14.52 -5.07 38.08
C PRO A 17 14.26 -3.65 38.62
N LEU A 18 15.11 -3.09 39.48
CA LEU A 18 14.92 -1.74 40.00
C LEU A 18 15.34 -0.63 39.04
N PHE A 19 16.23 -0.94 38.07
CA PHE A 19 16.64 0.00 37.04
C PHE A 19 15.68 0.07 35.84
N VAL A 20 14.83 -0.96 35.66
CA VAL A 20 13.85 -1.01 34.55
C VAL A 20 12.57 -0.22 34.87
N LEU A 21 12.34 0.15 36.16
CA LEU A 21 11.18 0.94 36.60
C LEU A 21 11.45 2.45 36.73
N ALA A 22 12.70 2.90 36.51
CA ALA A 22 13.00 4.33 36.47
C ALA A 22 12.82 4.86 35.04
N GLY A 23 11.58 5.07 34.65
CA GLY A 23 11.12 6.19 33.85
C GLY A 23 11.60 6.33 32.43
N CYS A 24 10.94 5.68 31.48
CA CYS A 24 10.60 6.42 30.26
C CYS A 24 9.14 6.84 30.39
N SER A 25 8.89 8.10 30.65
CA SER A 25 7.55 8.66 30.55
C SER A 25 7.09 8.53 29.09
N ASN A 26 5.80 8.25 28.85
CA ASN A 26 5.22 8.16 27.50
C ASN A 26 5.49 9.41 26.63
N SER A 27 5.86 10.54 27.26
CA SER A 27 6.26 11.78 26.61
C SER A 27 7.62 11.69 25.91
N ASP A 28 8.56 10.87 26.40
CA ASP A 28 9.90 10.78 25.82
C ASP A 28 9.92 9.81 24.62
N VAL A 29 9.08 8.78 24.65
CA VAL A 29 8.91 7.87 23.51
C VAL A 29 8.22 8.58 22.34
N SER A 30 7.21 9.42 22.61
CA SER A 30 6.53 10.20 21.57
C SER A 30 7.46 11.26 20.96
N LYS A 31 8.30 11.92 21.77
CA LYS A 31 9.29 12.88 21.28
C LYS A 31 10.39 12.21 20.46
N ALA A 32 10.90 11.05 20.88
CA ALA A 32 11.90 10.29 20.13
C ALA A 32 11.33 9.79 18.78
N ALA A 33 10.10 9.31 18.75
CA ALA A 33 9.42 8.90 17.52
C ALA A 33 9.20 10.11 16.57
N THR A 34 8.78 11.26 17.10
CA THR A 34 8.58 12.48 16.31
C THR A 34 9.91 13.03 15.77
N GLN A 35 11.00 12.96 16.55
CA GLN A 35 12.33 13.36 16.06
C GLN A 35 12.90 12.39 15.03
N ALA A 36 12.66 11.09 15.16
CA ALA A 36 13.10 10.11 14.18
C ALA A 36 12.40 10.28 12.83
N VAL A 37 11.12 10.64 12.82
CA VAL A 37 10.36 10.95 11.60
C VAL A 37 10.82 12.28 11.00
N SER A 38 11.18 13.29 11.81
CA SER A 38 11.64 14.59 11.32
C SER A 38 13.09 14.58 10.82
N ALA A 39 13.91 13.61 11.23
CA ALA A 39 15.31 13.52 10.84
C ALA A 39 15.56 12.76 9.51
N SER A 40 14.55 12.07 8.98
CA SER A 40 14.74 11.19 7.81
C SER A 40 14.31 11.78 6.46
N SER A 41 13.77 12.99 6.40
CA SER A 41 13.46 13.59 5.11
C SER A 41 13.52 15.10 5.11
N ASN A 42 14.44 15.65 4.31
CA ASN A 42 14.27 16.96 3.68
C ASN A 42 13.17 16.90 2.61
N TYR A 43 12.14 16.09 2.85
CA TYR A 43 11.01 15.87 1.97
C TYR A 43 9.88 16.75 2.51
N SER A 44 9.80 17.97 2.02
CA SER A 44 8.59 18.77 2.22
C SER A 44 7.47 18.11 1.40
N ILE A 45 6.63 17.32 2.06
CA ILE A 45 5.33 16.98 1.51
C ILE A 45 4.60 18.32 1.42
N ASP A 46 4.49 18.86 0.22
CA ASP A 46 3.56 19.94 -0.06
C ASP A 46 2.16 19.31 0.01
N THR A 47 1.70 19.07 1.24
CA THR A 47 0.32 18.71 1.50
C THR A 47 -0.50 19.96 1.17
N LYS A 48 -0.84 20.13 -0.10
CA LYS A 48 -2.06 20.84 -0.44
C LYS A 48 -3.15 20.11 0.34
N GLN A 49 -3.50 20.63 1.52
CA GLN A 49 -4.61 20.12 2.31
C GLN A 49 -5.83 20.22 1.41
N THR A 50 -6.14 19.13 0.72
CA THR A 50 -7.46 18.96 0.16
C THR A 50 -8.34 18.80 1.39
N ASN A 51 -9.29 19.71 1.61
CA ASN A 51 -10.32 19.60 2.63
C ASN A 51 -11.29 18.48 2.21
N ALA A 52 -10.78 17.26 2.13
CA ALA A 52 -11.58 16.07 1.91
C ALA A 52 -12.36 15.84 3.21
N GLU A 53 -13.58 16.32 3.26
CA GLU A 53 -14.56 15.82 4.23
C GLU A 53 -14.90 14.37 3.87
N GLY A 54 -13.91 13.48 3.95
CA GLY A 54 -14.07 12.11 3.51
C GLY A 54 -13.31 11.13 4.37
N HIS A 55 -13.97 10.04 4.69
CA HIS A 55 -13.38 8.86 5.26
C HIS A 55 -12.82 8.00 4.12
N VAL A 56 -11.59 7.50 4.27
CA VAL A 56 -10.97 6.56 3.33
C VAL A 56 -10.85 5.22 4.04
N ASP A 57 -11.55 4.21 3.55
CA ASP A 57 -11.36 2.84 4.01
C ASP A 57 -10.28 2.17 3.14
N ILE A 58 -9.33 1.51 3.78
CA ILE A 58 -8.25 0.78 3.12
C ILE A 58 -8.35 -0.69 3.51
N TYR A 59 -8.50 -1.56 2.52
CA TYR A 59 -8.58 -3.00 2.68
C TYR A 59 -7.34 -3.65 2.07
N MET A 60 -6.53 -4.33 2.88
CA MET A 60 -5.49 -5.24 2.41
C MET A 60 -6.16 -6.58 2.12
N LEU A 61 -6.24 -6.96 0.85
CA LEU A 61 -6.93 -8.20 0.47
C LEU A 61 -6.04 -9.42 0.73
N ASP A 62 -6.65 -10.50 1.18
CA ASP A 62 -5.95 -11.78 1.41
C ASP A 62 -5.76 -12.51 0.09
N ILE A 63 -4.54 -12.39 -0.45
CA ILE A 63 -4.13 -12.97 -1.72
C ILE A 63 -2.91 -13.88 -1.61
N GLY A 64 -2.48 -14.18 -0.38
CA GLY A 64 -1.24 -14.91 -0.13
C GLY A 64 -0.01 -14.06 -0.39
N GLN A 65 0.75 -14.34 -1.45
CA GLN A 65 1.90 -13.55 -1.85
C GLN A 65 1.49 -12.44 -2.82
N GLY A 66 2.14 -11.28 -2.75
CA GLY A 66 1.91 -10.12 -3.61
C GLY A 66 1.05 -9.04 -2.97
N ASP A 67 0.65 -8.06 -3.76
CA ASP A 67 -0.10 -6.91 -3.29
C ASP A 67 -1.47 -6.78 -3.98
N ALA A 68 -2.50 -6.53 -3.18
CA ALA A 68 -3.82 -6.13 -3.64
C ALA A 68 -4.50 -5.27 -2.56
N ILE A 69 -4.58 -3.98 -2.80
CA ILE A 69 -5.11 -3.01 -1.86
C ILE A 69 -6.35 -2.38 -2.47
N LEU A 70 -7.48 -2.49 -1.79
CA LEU A 70 -8.71 -1.80 -2.17
C LEU A 70 -8.86 -0.55 -1.32
N LEU A 71 -9.15 0.57 -1.97
CA LEU A 71 -9.51 1.83 -1.32
C LEU A 71 -10.96 2.16 -1.62
N LYS A 72 -11.69 2.57 -0.58
CA LYS A 72 -13.05 3.06 -0.71
C LYS A 72 -13.12 4.50 -0.21
N VAL A 73 -13.61 5.39 -1.05
CA VAL A 73 -13.81 6.81 -0.73
C VAL A 73 -15.26 7.17 -1.08
N GLY A 74 -16.09 7.37 -0.06
CA GLY A 74 -17.53 7.50 -0.27
C GLY A 74 -18.12 6.22 -0.88
N ASP A 75 -18.66 6.31 -2.08
CA ASP A 75 -19.22 5.21 -2.87
C ASP A 75 -18.30 4.75 -4.01
N GLU A 76 -17.11 5.34 -4.14
CA GLU A 76 -16.13 5.00 -5.17
C GLU A 76 -15.08 4.03 -4.66
N TYR A 77 -14.72 3.06 -5.51
CA TYR A 77 -13.70 2.05 -5.22
C TYR A 77 -12.55 2.16 -6.21
N SER A 78 -11.34 2.06 -5.69
CA SER A 78 -10.09 2.02 -6.47
C SER A 78 -9.15 0.93 -5.94
N MET A 79 -8.29 0.39 -6.78
CA MET A 79 -7.30 -0.60 -6.36
C MET A 79 -5.87 -0.13 -6.62
N ILE A 80 -4.95 -0.55 -5.77
CA ILE A 80 -3.52 -0.53 -6.00
C ILE A 80 -3.06 -1.98 -6.02
N ASP A 81 -2.53 -2.40 -7.16
CA ASP A 81 -2.19 -3.77 -7.53
C ASP A 81 -3.38 -4.74 -7.46
N THR A 82 -3.22 -5.90 -8.04
CA THR A 82 -4.31 -6.88 -8.25
C THR A 82 -3.94 -8.30 -7.84
N GLY A 83 -2.78 -8.46 -7.15
CA GLY A 83 -2.29 -9.75 -6.70
C GLY A 83 -1.85 -10.69 -7.83
N ASP A 84 -1.62 -11.94 -7.47
CA ASP A 84 -1.07 -12.93 -8.39
C ASP A 84 -2.14 -13.67 -9.22
N ILE A 85 -1.64 -14.47 -10.17
CA ILE A 85 -2.49 -15.26 -11.07
C ILE A 85 -3.18 -16.41 -10.32
N GLU A 86 -2.56 -16.97 -9.29
CA GLU A 86 -3.07 -18.16 -8.61
C GLU A 86 -4.29 -17.80 -7.74
N HIS A 87 -4.30 -16.61 -7.14
CA HIS A 87 -5.36 -16.14 -6.25
C HIS A 87 -6.42 -15.26 -6.93
N ARG A 88 -6.37 -15.08 -8.25
CA ARG A 88 -7.24 -14.17 -9.02
C ARG A 88 -8.75 -14.37 -8.80
N GLU A 89 -9.20 -15.61 -8.61
CA GLU A 89 -10.61 -15.89 -8.35
C GLU A 89 -10.99 -15.49 -6.92
N ASN A 90 -10.08 -15.65 -5.96
CA ASN A 90 -10.26 -15.21 -4.59
C ASN A 90 -10.36 -13.68 -4.49
N ILE A 91 -9.55 -12.94 -5.24
CA ILE A 91 -9.63 -11.47 -5.28
C ILE A 91 -10.99 -11.02 -5.75
N VAL A 92 -11.51 -11.59 -6.84
CA VAL A 92 -12.85 -11.25 -7.37
C VAL A 92 -13.93 -11.55 -6.34
N ALA A 93 -13.84 -12.70 -5.63
CA ALA A 93 -14.79 -13.04 -4.57
C ALA A 93 -14.74 -12.04 -3.41
N GLN A 94 -13.56 -11.62 -2.97
CA GLN A 94 -13.40 -10.63 -1.91
C GLN A 94 -13.99 -9.27 -2.33
N LEU A 95 -13.73 -8.81 -3.56
CA LEU A 95 -14.30 -7.58 -4.09
C LEU A 95 -15.83 -7.62 -4.08
N HIS A 96 -16.43 -8.72 -4.54
CA HIS A 96 -17.90 -8.90 -4.50
C HIS A 96 -18.43 -8.90 -3.06
N ASN A 97 -17.76 -9.56 -2.12
CA ASN A 97 -18.17 -9.58 -0.71
C ASN A 97 -18.11 -8.19 -0.06
N LEU A 98 -17.20 -7.32 -0.52
CA LEU A 98 -17.10 -5.91 -0.11
C LEU A 98 -18.08 -4.99 -0.86
N GLY A 99 -18.91 -5.54 -1.74
CA GLY A 99 -19.92 -4.78 -2.49
C GLY A 99 -19.37 -4.01 -3.69
N VAL A 100 -18.15 -4.33 -4.14
CA VAL A 100 -17.56 -3.68 -5.32
C VAL A 100 -18.26 -4.16 -6.58
N THR A 101 -18.85 -3.23 -7.31
CA THR A 101 -19.52 -3.50 -8.60
C THR A 101 -18.80 -2.87 -9.78
N LYS A 102 -17.94 -1.89 -9.53
CA LYS A 102 -17.05 -1.21 -10.50
C LYS A 102 -15.83 -0.67 -9.80
N LEU A 103 -14.76 -0.46 -10.53
CA LEU A 103 -13.56 0.24 -10.06
C LEU A 103 -13.39 1.54 -10.83
N LYS A 104 -13.23 2.65 -10.09
CA LYS A 104 -12.89 3.96 -10.67
C LYS A 104 -11.46 3.92 -11.21
N ASN A 105 -10.52 3.48 -10.37
CA ASN A 105 -9.12 3.41 -10.74
C ASN A 105 -8.53 2.03 -10.40
N VAL A 106 -7.64 1.54 -11.24
CA VAL A 106 -6.70 0.46 -10.93
C VAL A 106 -5.30 0.99 -11.19
N ILE A 107 -4.47 1.04 -10.16
CA ILE A 107 -3.06 1.43 -10.25
C ILE A 107 -2.24 0.14 -10.23
N ILE A 108 -1.45 -0.12 -11.27
CA ILE A 108 -0.45 -1.19 -11.30
C ILE A 108 0.90 -0.56 -11.00
N THR A 109 1.50 -0.92 -9.88
CA THR A 109 2.78 -0.34 -9.45
C THR A 109 3.92 -0.73 -10.36
N HIS A 110 3.93 -2.00 -10.81
CA HIS A 110 4.90 -2.53 -11.77
C HIS A 110 4.42 -3.87 -12.37
N PRO A 111 4.96 -4.29 -13.54
CA PRO A 111 4.41 -5.40 -14.32
C PRO A 111 4.89 -6.79 -13.85
N HIS A 112 4.94 -7.07 -12.55
CA HIS A 112 5.20 -8.40 -12.01
C HIS A 112 3.91 -9.18 -11.74
N ALA A 113 4.02 -10.50 -11.75
CA ALA A 113 2.85 -11.40 -11.69
C ALA A 113 2.07 -11.30 -10.38
N ASP A 114 2.76 -11.05 -9.28
CA ASP A 114 2.22 -10.89 -7.94
C ASP A 114 1.60 -9.51 -7.67
N HIS A 115 1.65 -8.60 -8.66
CA HIS A 115 1.02 -7.27 -8.61
C HIS A 115 -0.07 -7.09 -9.67
N MET A 116 0.11 -7.63 -10.87
CA MET A 116 -0.87 -7.45 -11.94
C MET A 116 -1.59 -8.74 -12.38
N GLY A 117 -1.29 -9.88 -11.73
CA GLY A 117 -1.80 -11.20 -12.15
C GLY A 117 -3.32 -11.34 -12.08
N GLY A 118 -3.97 -10.68 -11.12
CA GLY A 118 -5.42 -10.68 -10.95
C GLY A 118 -6.18 -9.77 -11.92
N PHE A 119 -5.50 -8.83 -12.59
CA PHE A 119 -6.15 -7.82 -13.44
C PHE A 119 -7.14 -8.40 -14.44
N LEU A 120 -6.76 -9.48 -15.14
CA LEU A 120 -7.63 -10.10 -16.12
C LEU A 120 -8.94 -10.63 -15.54
N ALA A 121 -8.89 -11.23 -14.34
CA ALA A 121 -10.08 -11.76 -13.68
C ALA A 121 -11.00 -10.61 -13.24
N ILE A 122 -10.44 -9.55 -12.68
CA ILE A 122 -11.16 -8.35 -12.27
C ILE A 122 -11.81 -7.66 -13.48
N ALA A 123 -11.05 -7.44 -14.57
CA ALA A 123 -11.56 -6.81 -15.79
C ALA A 123 -12.65 -7.62 -16.51
N LYS A 124 -12.71 -8.94 -16.26
CA LYS A 124 -13.82 -9.80 -16.72
C LYS A 124 -15.04 -9.66 -15.82
N ALA A 125 -14.85 -9.55 -14.52
CA ALA A 125 -15.90 -9.59 -13.51
C ALA A 125 -16.63 -8.25 -13.40
N MET A 126 -15.93 -7.12 -13.55
CA MET A 126 -16.51 -5.79 -13.35
C MET A 126 -15.89 -4.72 -14.26
N PRO A 127 -16.58 -3.59 -14.48
CA PRO A 127 -16.04 -2.43 -15.18
C PRO A 127 -14.86 -1.80 -14.41
N ILE A 128 -13.84 -1.37 -15.16
CA ILE A 128 -12.73 -0.52 -14.71
C ILE A 128 -12.77 0.75 -15.56
N GLU A 129 -12.84 1.92 -14.94
CA GLU A 129 -12.93 3.19 -15.67
C GLU A 129 -11.55 3.65 -16.15
N HIS A 130 -10.54 3.57 -15.28
CA HIS A 130 -9.18 4.03 -15.60
C HIS A 130 -8.13 3.10 -15.01
N VAL A 131 -7.09 2.85 -15.79
CA VAL A 131 -5.89 2.14 -15.37
C VAL A 131 -4.71 3.09 -15.39
N TYR A 132 -3.91 3.03 -14.35
CA TYR A 132 -2.65 3.75 -14.23
C TYR A 132 -1.51 2.73 -14.05
N ASP A 133 -0.37 2.96 -14.68
CA ASP A 133 0.82 2.12 -14.53
C ASP A 133 2.13 2.93 -14.67
N ASP A 134 3.27 2.25 -14.52
CA ASP A 134 4.61 2.84 -14.62
C ASP A 134 5.08 3.06 -16.08
N GLY A 135 4.33 2.57 -17.07
CA GLY A 135 4.67 2.65 -18.48
C GLY A 135 5.73 1.66 -18.94
N ILE A 136 6.21 0.77 -18.07
CA ILE A 136 7.21 -0.24 -18.42
C ILE A 136 6.53 -1.38 -19.18
N SER A 137 7.04 -1.67 -20.37
CA SER A 137 6.57 -2.80 -21.20
C SER A 137 7.42 -4.04 -20.95
N VAL A 138 6.76 -5.18 -20.77
CA VAL A 138 7.41 -6.47 -20.56
C VAL A 138 6.98 -7.47 -21.61
N ASP A 139 7.93 -8.15 -22.25
CA ASP A 139 7.63 -9.16 -23.26
C ASP A 139 7.24 -10.51 -22.64
N ASN A 140 6.03 -10.57 -22.08
CA ASN A 140 5.43 -11.81 -21.60
C ASN A 140 3.93 -11.89 -21.90
N ASN A 141 3.34 -13.08 -21.78
CA ASN A 141 1.93 -13.31 -22.11
C ASN A 141 0.95 -12.61 -21.18
N MET A 142 1.33 -12.40 -19.92
CA MET A 142 0.48 -11.72 -18.95
C MET A 142 0.33 -10.24 -19.33
N TYR A 143 1.45 -9.56 -19.61
CA TYR A 143 1.44 -8.15 -20.00
C TYR A 143 0.71 -7.93 -21.34
N LYS A 144 0.98 -8.80 -22.35
CA LYS A 144 0.24 -8.77 -23.62
C LYS A 144 -1.28 -8.96 -23.43
N THR A 145 -1.66 -9.78 -22.45
CA THR A 145 -3.08 -9.99 -22.12
C THR A 145 -3.67 -8.75 -21.43
N TYR A 146 -2.93 -8.12 -20.55
CA TYR A 146 -3.30 -6.87 -19.89
C TYR A 146 -3.57 -5.76 -20.92
N GLU A 147 -2.62 -5.48 -21.83
CA GLU A 147 -2.78 -4.49 -22.90
C GLU A 147 -4.00 -4.78 -23.79
N LYS A 148 -4.12 -6.04 -24.23
CA LYS A 148 -5.26 -6.48 -25.06
C LYS A 148 -6.62 -6.26 -24.37
N TRP A 149 -6.70 -6.42 -23.05
CA TRP A 149 -7.96 -6.22 -22.33
C TRP A 149 -8.25 -4.75 -22.07
N ILE A 150 -7.26 -3.92 -21.87
CA ILE A 150 -7.41 -2.45 -21.84
C ILE A 150 -8.02 -1.97 -23.14
N GLU A 151 -7.44 -2.37 -24.29
CA GLU A 151 -7.94 -2.02 -25.61
C GLU A 151 -9.36 -2.57 -25.84
N LYS A 152 -9.57 -3.87 -25.60
CA LYS A 152 -10.86 -4.55 -25.81
C LYS A 152 -12.01 -3.93 -25.03
N LYS A 153 -11.75 -3.48 -23.81
CA LYS A 153 -12.74 -2.89 -22.91
C LYS A 153 -12.81 -1.37 -23.03
N ASN A 154 -11.96 -0.79 -23.88
CA ASN A 154 -11.81 0.67 -24.02
C ASN A 154 -11.58 1.37 -22.67
N ILE A 155 -10.71 0.78 -21.82
CA ILE A 155 -10.31 1.34 -20.55
C ILE A 155 -9.32 2.48 -20.79
N GLN A 156 -9.49 3.60 -20.12
CA GLN A 156 -8.48 4.67 -20.18
C GLN A 156 -7.20 4.19 -19.50
N ARG A 157 -6.03 4.53 -20.08
CA ARG A 157 -4.73 4.20 -19.50
C ARG A 157 -3.85 5.44 -19.44
N THR A 158 -3.20 5.64 -18.30
CA THR A 158 -2.25 6.74 -18.09
C THR A 158 -1.00 6.23 -17.39
N THR A 159 0.16 6.58 -17.93
CA THR A 159 1.44 6.32 -17.27
C THR A 159 1.66 7.33 -16.15
N LEU A 160 1.95 6.84 -14.96
CA LEU A 160 2.26 7.65 -13.79
C LEU A 160 3.77 7.90 -13.66
N LYS A 161 4.09 9.12 -13.31
CA LYS A 161 5.45 9.58 -12.97
C LYS A 161 5.41 10.38 -11.70
N LYS A 162 6.58 10.59 -11.09
CA LYS A 162 6.71 11.45 -9.92
C LYS A 162 6.03 12.81 -10.13
N GLY A 163 5.26 13.23 -9.14
CA GLY A 163 4.46 14.46 -9.18
C GLY A 163 3.08 14.30 -9.82
N GLY A 164 2.81 13.16 -10.45
CA GLY A 164 1.49 12.84 -10.96
C GLY A 164 0.47 12.65 -9.83
N THR A 165 -0.80 12.82 -10.15
CA THR A 165 -1.90 12.65 -9.19
C THR A 165 -3.00 11.80 -9.79
N VAL A 166 -3.68 11.02 -8.94
CA VAL A 166 -4.88 10.26 -9.30
C VAL A 166 -6.02 10.69 -8.39
N ASP A 167 -7.14 11.06 -8.96
CA ASP A 167 -8.35 11.39 -8.22
C ASP A 167 -9.09 10.11 -7.79
N PHE A 168 -9.23 9.91 -6.50
CA PHE A 168 -9.98 8.78 -5.92
C PHE A 168 -11.44 9.15 -5.59
N GLY A 169 -11.87 10.37 -5.92
CA GLY A 169 -13.20 10.86 -5.62
C GLY A 169 -13.30 11.54 -4.26
N HIS A 170 -14.40 12.29 -4.07
CA HIS A 170 -14.72 12.99 -2.83
C HIS A 170 -13.57 13.84 -2.26
N GLY A 171 -12.70 14.38 -3.13
CA GLY A 171 -11.54 15.18 -2.75
C GLY A 171 -10.30 14.38 -2.29
N ALA A 172 -10.36 13.06 -2.28
CA ALA A 172 -9.18 12.22 -2.02
C ALA A 172 -8.29 12.14 -3.26
N VAL A 173 -7.00 12.42 -3.07
CA VAL A 173 -6.01 12.44 -4.14
C VAL A 173 -4.83 11.56 -3.78
N PHE A 174 -4.47 10.66 -4.68
CA PHE A 174 -3.24 9.89 -4.61
C PHE A 174 -2.12 10.69 -5.27
N VAL A 175 -0.97 10.85 -4.59
CA VAL A 175 0.20 11.58 -5.09
C VAL A 175 1.33 10.61 -5.35
N VAL A 176 1.91 10.66 -6.53
CA VAL A 176 2.97 9.76 -6.99
C VAL A 176 4.34 10.33 -6.63
N TYR A 177 5.14 9.58 -5.89
CA TYR A 177 6.48 9.96 -5.49
C TYR A 177 7.61 9.27 -6.27
N ALA A 178 7.30 8.22 -7.01
CA ALA A 178 8.20 7.43 -7.86
C ALA A 178 7.45 6.93 -9.10
N PRO A 179 8.13 6.51 -10.19
CA PRO A 179 9.57 6.58 -10.42
C PRO A 179 10.07 8.01 -10.69
N TRP A 180 11.39 8.17 -10.59
CA TRP A 180 12.09 9.40 -10.99
C TRP A 180 12.37 9.34 -12.50
N ASP A 181 12.38 10.47 -13.20
CA ASP A 181 12.53 10.53 -14.65
C ASP A 181 13.86 9.96 -15.19
N ASP A 182 14.86 9.82 -14.32
CA ASP A 182 16.21 9.33 -14.63
C ASP A 182 16.41 7.82 -14.39
N ILE A 183 15.36 7.08 -14.01
CA ILE A 183 15.42 5.64 -13.72
C ILE A 183 14.74 4.78 -14.82
N LEU A 184 14.01 5.41 -15.74
CA LEU A 184 13.29 4.71 -16.83
C LEU A 184 14.04 4.77 -18.14
#